data_248dc980b0d8c860dda9fe30ea93a6b1
#
_entry.id   248dc980b0d8c860dda9fe30ea93a6b1
#
_cell.length_a   1.000
_cell.length_b   1.000
_cell.length_c   1.000
_cell.angle_alpha   90.00
_cell.angle_beta   90.00
_cell.angle_gamma   90.00
#
_symmetry.space_group_name_H-M   'P 1'
#
loop_
_entity.id
_entity.type
_entity.pdbx_description
1 polymer ?
#
loop_
_entity_poly.entity_id
_entity_poly.type
_entity_poly.pdbx_seq_one_letter_code
_entity_poly.pdbx_strand_id
1 'polypeptide(L)'
;MKIPMKLILLKIFQVVLFLCTVPAWGADFIPAITNYTVKDYQGAHQNWACAQGDDGVMYFGNNNGLLVYDGFSWELYKVPGGYIVRSVFVDKDKIYIGSFEEFGYFTRNVTGGMEYHSLSAKVKNQDAPNDEIWHIVR
;
A
#
# COMPACT_ATOMS: atom_id res chain seq x y z
N MET A 1 -58.77 39.68 1.21
CA MET A 1 -58.68 38.53 0.26
C MET A 1 -57.86 37.43 0.91
N LYS A 2 -58.51 36.31 1.34
CA LYS A 2 -57.83 35.21 2.03
C LYS A 2 -57.26 34.24 0.99
N ILE A 3 -55.95 34.06 0.97
CA ILE A 3 -55.30 33.09 0.09
C ILE A 3 -55.75 31.70 0.52
N PRO A 4 -56.27 30.85 -0.36
CA PRO A 4 -56.70 29.53 -0.02
C PRO A 4 -55.51 28.66 0.42
N MET A 5 -55.67 27.94 1.54
CA MET A 5 -54.63 27.11 2.14
C MET A 5 -54.00 26.11 1.17
N LYS A 6 -54.77 25.60 0.20
CA LYS A 6 -54.28 24.73 -0.86
C LYS A 6 -53.19 25.39 -1.73
N LEU A 7 -53.32 26.69 -1.97
CA LEU A 7 -52.36 27.45 -2.78
C LEU A 7 -51.03 27.66 -2.03
N ILE A 8 -51.11 27.83 -0.70
CA ILE A 8 -49.93 27.95 0.17
C ILE A 8 -49.19 26.63 0.21
N LEU A 9 -49.90 25.51 0.43
CA LEU A 9 -49.32 24.15 0.41
C LEU A 9 -48.65 23.83 -0.92
N LEU A 10 -49.27 24.19 -2.04
CA LEU A 10 -48.70 23.96 -3.37
C LEU A 10 -47.38 24.76 -3.57
N LYS A 11 -47.33 26.00 -3.09
CA LYS A 11 -46.12 26.83 -3.15
C LYS A 11 -45.02 26.28 -2.27
N ILE A 12 -45.32 25.82 -1.08
CA ILE A 12 -44.36 25.16 -0.17
C ILE A 12 -43.79 23.89 -0.84
N PHE A 13 -44.65 23.06 -1.43
CA PHE A 13 -44.26 21.86 -2.13
C PHE A 13 -43.31 22.18 -3.31
N GLN A 14 -43.62 23.21 -4.10
CA GLN A 14 -42.74 23.66 -5.20
C GLN A 14 -41.38 24.13 -4.71
N VAL A 15 -41.33 24.88 -3.60
CA VAL A 15 -40.06 25.35 -3.01
C VAL A 15 -39.23 24.17 -2.49
N VAL A 16 -39.86 23.21 -1.82
CA VAL A 16 -39.18 21.98 -1.33
C VAL A 16 -38.65 21.17 -2.52
N LEU A 17 -39.45 20.99 -3.57
CA LEU A 17 -39.02 20.29 -4.77
C LEU A 17 -37.83 20.98 -5.44
N PHE A 18 -37.83 22.29 -5.51
CA PHE A 18 -36.73 23.10 -6.07
C PHE A 18 -35.45 22.98 -5.24
N LEU A 19 -35.58 22.96 -3.90
CA LEU A 19 -34.43 22.74 -2.99
C LEU A 19 -33.81 21.35 -3.13
N CYS A 20 -34.63 20.31 -3.46
CA CYS A 20 -34.13 18.96 -3.68
C CYS A 20 -33.41 18.78 -5.06
N THR A 21 -33.61 19.71 -5.99
CA THR A 21 -32.96 19.66 -7.33
C THR A 21 -31.65 20.46 -7.42
N VAL A 22 -31.18 21.05 -6.29
CA VAL A 22 -29.85 21.67 -6.28
C VAL A 22 -28.82 20.57 -6.53
N PRO A 23 -28.11 20.58 -7.67
CA PRO A 23 -27.06 19.57 -7.90
C PRO A 23 -26.03 19.72 -6.77
N ALA A 24 -25.79 18.63 -6.06
CA ALA A 24 -24.64 18.55 -5.18
C ALA A 24 -23.42 18.69 -6.09
N TRP A 25 -22.85 19.87 -6.14
CA TRP A 25 -21.56 20.11 -6.78
C TRP A 25 -20.58 19.26 -5.96
N GLY A 26 -20.22 18.10 -6.51
CA GLY A 26 -19.18 17.29 -5.93
C GLY A 26 -17.95 18.18 -5.85
N ALA A 27 -17.46 18.46 -4.65
CA ALA A 27 -16.16 19.07 -4.50
C ALA A 27 -15.17 18.11 -5.21
N ASP A 28 -14.44 18.62 -6.20
CA ASP A 28 -13.34 17.87 -6.81
C ASP A 28 -12.39 17.49 -5.67
N PHE A 29 -12.45 16.23 -5.24
CA PHE A 29 -11.56 15.72 -4.22
C PHE A 29 -10.19 15.55 -4.86
N ILE A 30 -9.34 16.54 -4.69
CA ILE A 30 -7.92 16.45 -5.04
C ILE A 30 -7.26 15.71 -3.88
N PRO A 31 -6.80 14.48 -4.06
CA PRO A 31 -6.11 13.77 -3.00
C PRO A 31 -4.83 14.51 -2.61
N ALA A 32 -4.55 14.57 -1.31
CA ALA A 32 -3.30 15.12 -0.83
C ALA A 32 -2.14 14.26 -1.35
N ILE A 33 -1.19 14.88 -2.03
CA ILE A 33 0.00 14.22 -2.56
C ILE A 33 1.19 14.58 -1.68
N THR A 34 1.84 13.57 -1.13
CA THR A 34 3.11 13.72 -0.41
C THR A 34 4.21 13.03 -1.19
N ASN A 35 5.26 13.76 -1.53
CA ASN A 35 6.44 13.22 -2.20
C ASN A 35 7.53 12.93 -1.18
N TYR A 36 7.97 11.68 -1.12
CA TYR A 36 9.09 11.26 -0.29
C TYR A 36 10.37 11.15 -1.12
N THR A 37 11.47 11.61 -0.56
CA THR A 37 12.80 11.53 -1.17
C THR A 37 13.63 10.43 -0.53
N VAL A 38 14.76 10.08 -1.13
CA VAL A 38 15.73 9.13 -0.55
C VAL A 38 16.17 9.53 0.85
N LYS A 39 16.22 10.85 1.13
CA LYS A 39 16.56 11.35 2.47
C LYS A 39 15.50 11.01 3.52
N ASP A 40 14.24 10.91 3.10
CA ASP A 40 13.14 10.61 4.01
C ASP A 40 13.10 9.12 4.34
N TYR A 41 13.26 8.24 3.34
CA TYR A 41 13.17 6.78 3.54
C TYR A 41 14.51 6.06 3.64
N GLN A 42 15.65 6.74 3.43
CA GLN A 42 17.02 6.23 3.60
C GLN A 42 17.33 4.93 2.83
N GLY A 43 16.61 4.69 1.74
CA GLY A 43 16.80 3.56 0.85
C GLY A 43 17.58 3.95 -0.41
N ALA A 44 17.50 3.13 -1.45
CA ALA A 44 17.97 3.45 -2.79
C ALA A 44 16.89 4.16 -3.60
N HIS A 45 17.28 4.81 -4.70
CA HIS A 45 16.35 5.55 -5.56
C HIS A 45 15.29 4.68 -6.24
N GLN A 46 15.53 3.39 -6.39
CA GLN A 46 14.68 2.51 -7.17
C GLN A 46 13.90 1.55 -6.29
N ASN A 47 12.57 1.61 -6.45
CA ASN A 47 11.61 0.66 -5.93
C ASN A 47 11.04 -0.17 -7.09
N TRP A 48 10.92 -1.49 -6.90
CA TRP A 48 10.53 -2.45 -7.92
C TRP A 48 9.10 -2.95 -7.75
N ALA A 49 8.66 -3.06 -6.51
CA ALA A 49 7.34 -3.56 -6.15
C ALA A 49 6.80 -2.83 -4.94
N CYS A 50 5.49 -2.84 -4.79
CA CYS A 50 4.82 -2.40 -3.57
C CYS A 50 3.66 -3.34 -3.23
N ALA A 51 3.40 -3.49 -1.94
CA ALA A 51 2.26 -4.22 -1.41
C ALA A 51 1.78 -3.55 -0.12
N GLN A 52 0.51 -3.73 0.20
CA GLN A 52 -0.09 -3.22 1.44
C GLN A 52 -0.55 -4.38 2.31
N GLY A 53 -0.27 -4.31 3.60
CA GLY A 53 -0.81 -5.22 4.60
C GLY A 53 -2.23 -4.86 5.01
N ASP A 54 -2.92 -5.80 5.65
CA ASP A 54 -4.28 -5.60 6.17
C ASP A 54 -4.33 -4.51 7.27
N ASP A 55 -3.20 -4.24 7.91
CA ASP A 55 -2.98 -3.17 8.90
C ASP A 55 -2.75 -1.78 8.28
N GLY A 56 -2.74 -1.69 6.95
CA GLY A 56 -2.48 -0.46 6.20
C GLY A 56 -1.00 -0.12 6.00
N VAL A 57 -0.08 -0.90 6.57
CA VAL A 57 1.36 -0.73 6.37
C VAL A 57 1.74 -1.01 4.93
N MET A 58 2.58 -0.15 4.36
CA MET A 58 3.08 -0.28 3.00
C MET A 58 4.48 -0.88 2.99
N TYR A 59 4.70 -1.81 2.07
CA TYR A 59 5.96 -2.51 1.87
C TYR A 59 6.46 -2.27 0.45
N PHE A 60 7.75 -1.92 0.30
CA PHE A 60 8.35 -1.66 -1.01
C PHE A 60 9.61 -2.48 -1.19
N GLY A 61 9.69 -3.17 -2.32
CA GLY A 61 10.92 -3.80 -2.77
C GLY A 61 11.90 -2.76 -3.29
N ASN A 62 13.02 -2.56 -2.62
CA ASN A 62 14.01 -1.53 -2.93
C ASN A 62 15.37 -2.16 -3.25
N ASN A 63 16.23 -1.41 -3.97
CA ASN A 63 17.61 -1.87 -4.24
C ASN A 63 18.42 -2.15 -2.96
N ASN A 64 18.05 -1.55 -1.83
CA ASN A 64 18.76 -1.73 -0.56
C ASN A 64 18.07 -2.74 0.38
N GLY A 65 16.95 -3.36 -0.03
CA GLY A 65 16.19 -4.29 0.80
C GLY A 65 14.69 -4.03 0.79
N LEU A 66 14.01 -4.33 1.89
CA LEU A 66 12.60 -4.07 2.11
C LEU A 66 12.40 -2.75 2.83
N LEU A 67 11.75 -1.78 2.18
CA LEU A 67 11.28 -0.55 2.83
C LEU A 67 9.88 -0.79 3.40
N VAL A 68 9.64 -0.28 4.59
CA VAL A 68 8.38 -0.35 5.31
C VAL A 68 7.92 1.06 5.68
N TYR A 69 6.66 1.38 5.43
CA TYR A 69 6.05 2.65 5.78
C TYR A 69 4.73 2.43 6.51
N ASP A 70 4.67 2.86 7.76
CA ASP A 70 3.51 2.68 8.65
C ASP A 70 2.49 3.83 8.58
N GLY A 71 2.67 4.77 7.64
CA GLY A 71 1.88 6.00 7.55
C GLY A 71 2.54 7.19 8.25
N PHE A 72 3.58 6.98 9.02
CA PHE A 72 4.26 7.99 9.80
C PHE A 72 5.79 7.95 9.65
N SER A 73 6.39 6.77 9.71
CA SER A 73 7.84 6.55 9.65
C SER A 73 8.24 5.56 8.58
N TRP A 74 9.47 5.68 8.11
CA TRP A 74 10.11 4.79 7.17
C TRP A 74 11.17 3.95 7.86
N GLU A 75 11.19 2.66 7.55
CA GLU A 75 12.20 1.72 8.02
C GLU A 75 12.76 0.90 6.86
N LEU A 76 14.07 0.67 6.84
CA LEU A 76 14.74 -0.15 5.83
C LEU A 76 15.29 -1.42 6.48
N TYR A 77 14.82 -2.56 6.02
CA TYR A 77 15.28 -3.89 6.44
C TYR A 77 16.10 -4.53 5.32
N LYS A 78 17.36 -4.81 5.63
CA LYS A 78 18.26 -5.45 4.68
C LYS A 78 18.01 -6.95 4.62
N VAL A 79 18.02 -7.49 3.40
CA VAL A 79 18.09 -8.94 3.19
C VAL A 79 19.54 -9.38 3.43
N PRO A 80 19.82 -10.43 4.23
CA PRO A 80 21.15 -10.97 4.39
C PRO A 80 21.78 -11.32 3.03
N GLY A 81 22.99 -10.85 2.79
CA GLY A 81 23.64 -10.96 1.47
C GLY A 81 23.53 -9.69 0.62
N GLY A 82 22.76 -8.68 1.05
CA GLY A 82 22.66 -7.40 0.35
C GLY A 82 21.83 -7.45 -0.94
N TYR A 83 20.89 -8.38 -1.01
CA TYR A 83 20.05 -8.58 -2.19
C TYR A 83 19.09 -7.43 -2.44
N ILE A 84 18.91 -7.11 -3.73
CA ILE A 84 17.88 -6.21 -4.24
C ILE A 84 16.52 -6.92 -4.15
N VAL A 85 15.52 -6.29 -3.54
CA VAL A 85 14.16 -6.85 -3.49
C VAL A 85 13.39 -6.45 -4.75
N ARG A 86 13.05 -7.44 -5.59
CA ARG A 86 12.35 -7.28 -6.87
C ARG A 86 10.84 -7.45 -6.77
N SER A 87 10.40 -8.34 -5.91
CA SER A 87 8.97 -8.60 -5.68
C SER A 87 8.63 -8.61 -4.20
N VAL A 88 7.41 -8.18 -3.89
CA VAL A 88 6.85 -8.17 -2.54
C VAL A 88 5.43 -8.69 -2.60
N PHE A 89 5.09 -9.60 -1.68
CA PHE A 89 3.74 -10.12 -1.50
C PHE A 89 3.45 -10.26 -0.01
N VAL A 90 2.29 -9.75 0.42
CA VAL A 90 1.87 -9.82 1.83
C VAL A 90 0.80 -10.89 1.99
N ASP A 91 1.01 -11.82 2.90
CA ASP A 91 -0.01 -12.78 3.34
C ASP A 91 -0.04 -12.81 4.87
N LYS A 92 -1.02 -12.14 5.44
CA LYS A 92 -1.20 -11.97 6.89
C LYS A 92 0.02 -11.31 7.56
N ASP A 93 0.71 -12.08 8.41
CA ASP A 93 1.88 -11.65 9.18
C ASP A 93 3.22 -11.85 8.44
N LYS A 94 3.17 -12.38 7.21
CA LYS A 94 4.36 -12.67 6.41
C LYS A 94 4.46 -11.76 5.21
N ILE A 95 5.61 -11.13 5.07
CA ILE A 95 5.95 -10.31 3.93
C ILE A 95 6.96 -11.09 3.09
N TYR A 96 6.48 -11.75 2.05
CA TYR A 96 7.30 -12.50 1.11
C TYR A 96 8.04 -11.55 0.18
N ILE A 97 9.30 -11.85 -0.06
CA ILE A 97 10.15 -11.12 -1.00
C ILE A 97 10.85 -12.07 -1.97
N GLY A 98 11.06 -11.57 -3.18
CA GLY A 98 11.87 -12.21 -4.20
C GLY A 98 13.00 -11.31 -4.65
N SER A 99 14.16 -11.91 -4.90
CA SER A 99 15.41 -11.28 -5.31
C SER A 99 16.10 -12.12 -6.38
N PHE A 100 17.38 -11.84 -6.66
CA PHE A 100 18.20 -12.71 -7.50
C PHE A 100 18.62 -13.96 -6.72
N GLU A 101 18.22 -15.15 -7.18
CA GLU A 101 18.51 -16.46 -6.55
C GLU A 101 18.13 -16.58 -5.05
N GLU A 102 17.42 -15.57 -4.51
CA GLU A 102 17.04 -15.54 -3.11
C GLU A 102 15.56 -15.17 -2.98
N PHE A 103 14.85 -15.94 -2.17
CA PHE A 103 13.49 -15.63 -1.75
C PHE A 103 13.25 -16.10 -0.32
N GLY A 104 12.31 -15.44 0.33
CA GLY A 104 11.96 -15.70 1.69
C GLY A 104 10.84 -14.80 2.17
N TYR A 105 10.74 -14.66 3.46
CA TYR A 105 9.75 -13.77 4.06
C TYR A 105 10.30 -13.09 5.31
N PHE A 106 9.76 -11.90 5.58
CA PHE A 106 9.92 -11.22 6.84
C PHE A 106 8.72 -11.47 7.74
N THR A 107 8.97 -11.58 9.05
CA THR A 107 7.95 -11.53 10.11
C THR A 107 8.33 -10.48 11.15
N ARG A 108 7.33 -9.91 11.85
CA ARG A 108 7.62 -9.04 12.98
C ARG A 108 8.10 -9.87 14.17
N ASN A 109 9.17 -9.44 14.79
CA ASN A 109 9.65 -10.02 16.04
C ASN A 109 8.94 -9.38 17.25
N VAL A 110 9.19 -9.90 18.45
CA VAL A 110 8.57 -9.44 19.71
C VAL A 110 8.92 -7.98 20.09
N THR A 111 10.00 -7.44 19.52
CA THR A 111 10.42 -6.05 19.74
C THR A 111 9.89 -5.08 18.68
N GLY A 112 9.09 -5.59 17.71
CA GLY A 112 8.49 -4.81 16.63
C GLY A 112 9.35 -4.69 15.37
N GLY A 113 10.61 -5.11 15.41
CA GLY A 113 11.46 -5.17 14.22
C GLY A 113 11.09 -6.31 13.28
N MET A 114 11.74 -6.37 12.11
CA MET A 114 11.52 -7.43 11.13
C MET A 114 12.67 -8.43 11.14
N GLU A 115 12.32 -9.72 11.09
CA GLU A 115 13.26 -10.83 10.97
C GLU A 115 13.08 -11.55 9.64
N TYR A 116 14.18 -11.78 8.92
CA TYR A 116 14.16 -12.44 7.61
C TYR A 116 14.37 -13.94 7.74
N HIS A 117 13.54 -14.71 7.02
CA HIS A 117 13.58 -16.16 6.93
C HIS A 117 13.77 -16.58 5.47
N SER A 118 14.97 -17.06 5.11
CA SER A 118 15.26 -17.55 3.76
C SER A 118 14.52 -18.86 3.49
N LEU A 119 13.93 -18.98 2.30
CA LEU A 119 13.35 -20.19 1.76
C LEU A 119 14.20 -20.81 0.65
N SER A 120 15.02 -20.01 -0.04
CA SER A 120 15.89 -20.49 -1.11
C SER A 120 16.87 -21.57 -0.65
N ALA A 121 17.36 -21.47 0.59
CA ALA A 121 18.23 -22.48 1.20
C ALA A 121 17.56 -23.88 1.29
N LYS A 122 16.22 -23.94 1.34
CA LYS A 122 15.46 -25.19 1.40
C LYS A 122 15.21 -25.81 0.02
N VAL A 123 15.32 -25.01 -1.05
CA VAL A 123 15.01 -25.41 -2.44
C VAL A 123 16.28 -25.67 -3.24
N LYS A 124 17.47 -25.46 -2.69
CA LYS A 124 18.79 -25.63 -3.35
C LYS A 124 19.09 -27.05 -3.86
N ASN A 125 18.12 -27.74 -4.44
CA ASN A 125 18.33 -28.95 -5.21
C ASN A 125 18.21 -28.63 -6.71
N GLN A 126 19.35 -28.42 -7.31
CA GLN A 126 19.75 -28.70 -8.70
C GLN A 126 19.08 -27.96 -9.88
N ASP A 127 17.87 -27.39 -9.73
CA ASP A 127 17.14 -26.79 -10.86
C ASP A 127 16.57 -25.37 -10.58
N ALA A 128 17.03 -24.69 -9.52
CA ALA A 128 16.64 -23.29 -9.34
C ALA A 128 17.32 -22.46 -10.43
N PRO A 129 16.57 -21.80 -11.31
CA PRO A 129 17.16 -20.97 -12.34
C PRO A 129 17.98 -19.87 -11.68
N ASN A 130 19.18 -19.64 -12.22
CA ASN A 130 20.01 -18.50 -11.90
C ASN A 130 19.32 -17.25 -12.46
N ASP A 131 18.29 -16.75 -11.75
CA ASP A 131 17.41 -15.70 -12.27
C ASP A 131 16.82 -14.86 -11.13
N GLU A 132 16.21 -13.76 -11.52
CA GLU A 132 15.49 -12.82 -10.67
C GLU A 132 14.05 -13.28 -10.43
N ILE A 133 13.56 -13.13 -9.19
CA ILE A 133 12.18 -13.46 -8.84
C ILE A 133 11.33 -12.20 -8.88
N TRP A 134 10.70 -11.97 -10.04
CA TRP A 134 9.94 -10.77 -10.33
C TRP A 134 8.49 -10.78 -9.78
N HIS A 135 7.92 -11.96 -9.56
CA HIS A 135 6.54 -12.08 -9.13
C HIS A 135 6.37 -13.18 -8.09
N ILE A 136 5.58 -12.90 -7.07
CA ILE A 136 5.10 -13.85 -6.08
C ILE A 136 3.58 -13.82 -6.13
N VAL A 137 2.96 -14.96 -6.34
CA VAL A 137 1.51 -15.13 -6.39
C VAL A 137 1.07 -16.24 -5.45
N ARG A 138 -0.19 -16.20 -5.03
CA ARG A 138 -0.83 -17.23 -4.20
C ARG A 138 -1.61 -18.20 -5.08
#